data_e9b159f2d9666f1a2f330000c0e4f359
#
_entry.id   e9b159f2d9666f1a2f330000c0e4f359
#
_cell.length_a   1.000
_cell.length_b   1.000
_cell.length_c   1.000
_cell.angle_alpha   90.00
_cell.angle_beta   90.00
_cell.angle_gamma   90.00
#
_symmetry.space_group_name_H-M   'P 1'
#
loop_
_entity.id
_entity.type
_entity.pdbx_description
1 polymer ?
#
loop_
_entity_poly.entity_id
_entity_poly.type
_entity_poly.pdbx_seq_one_letter_code
_entity_poly.pdbx_strand_id
1 'polypeptide(L)'
;MKKTFAILLLLAVMKMSAQVVPTFFPRKFLLEHFTSANCNQCPMGMKYIVEYLDRQTTPYIWVSHHAVYGTDEYTIPASNAIAMNYLGMNSVPSVVFNRSKQDGLLVIGAWDIENLVVEDDTVAEASVMIEHQYDAATRRLDITVSGQVANMDRTAYLLSILIKENGLVGKQEDAYCSWKGRKWKEYMHPRVVRDFVTATFGDTVRVENQAYSYSV
;
A
#
# COMPACT_ATOMS: atom_id res chain seq x y z
N MET A 1 -43.78 -63.96 -16.66
CA MET A 1 -43.01 -62.89 -17.35
C MET A 1 -42.39 -62.00 -16.30
N LYS A 2 -41.10 -62.16 -15.97
CA LYS A 2 -40.39 -61.33 -15.00
C LYS A 2 -39.65 -60.25 -15.77
N LYS A 3 -40.05 -58.98 -15.56
CA LYS A 3 -39.38 -57.83 -16.13
C LYS A 3 -38.20 -57.43 -15.22
N THR A 4 -36.99 -57.65 -15.71
CA THR A 4 -35.77 -57.22 -15.03
C THR A 4 -35.51 -55.73 -15.38
N PHE A 5 -35.57 -54.85 -14.38
CA PHE A 5 -35.19 -53.45 -14.48
C PHE A 5 -33.66 -53.33 -14.30
N ALA A 6 -32.96 -52.98 -15.36
CA ALA A 6 -31.53 -52.63 -15.26
C ALA A 6 -31.41 -51.15 -14.87
N ILE A 7 -30.91 -50.87 -13.66
CA ILE A 7 -30.56 -49.55 -13.20
C ILE A 7 -29.17 -49.23 -13.74
N LEU A 8 -29.10 -48.32 -14.71
CA LEU A 8 -27.85 -47.78 -15.24
C LEU A 8 -27.38 -46.66 -14.29
N LEU A 9 -26.36 -46.98 -13.45
CA LEU A 9 -25.74 -46.02 -12.55
C LEU A 9 -24.76 -45.16 -13.38
N LEU A 10 -25.16 -43.92 -13.72
CA LEU A 10 -24.30 -42.97 -14.41
C LEU A 10 -23.35 -42.36 -13.38
N LEU A 11 -22.13 -42.85 -13.29
CA LEU A 11 -21.05 -42.24 -12.53
C LEU A 11 -20.60 -40.94 -13.26
N ALA A 12 -21.09 -39.81 -12.83
CA ALA A 12 -20.56 -38.49 -13.22
C ALA A 12 -19.19 -38.32 -12.57
N VAL A 13 -18.12 -38.62 -13.32
CA VAL A 13 -16.77 -38.26 -12.92
C VAL A 13 -16.63 -36.74 -13.04
N MET A 14 -16.85 -36.03 -11.94
CA MET A 14 -16.46 -34.63 -11.84
C MET A 14 -14.94 -34.56 -12.00
N LYS A 15 -14.48 -34.12 -13.16
CA LYS A 15 -13.07 -33.74 -13.33
C LYS A 15 -12.85 -32.49 -12.47
N MET A 16 -12.33 -32.67 -11.25
CA MET A 16 -11.74 -31.59 -10.51
C MET A 16 -10.50 -31.14 -11.28
N SER A 17 -10.65 -30.11 -12.08
CA SER A 17 -9.52 -29.42 -12.67
C SER A 17 -8.77 -28.77 -11.51
N ALA A 18 -7.64 -29.32 -11.12
CA ALA A 18 -6.74 -28.65 -10.18
C ALA A 18 -6.34 -27.32 -10.83
N GLN A 19 -6.79 -26.22 -10.25
CA GLN A 19 -6.43 -24.91 -10.72
C GLN A 19 -4.95 -24.70 -10.39
N VAL A 20 -4.11 -24.61 -11.43
CA VAL A 20 -2.68 -24.37 -11.24
C VAL A 20 -2.53 -22.92 -10.76
N VAL A 21 -2.12 -22.75 -9.51
CA VAL A 21 -1.78 -21.43 -8.97
C VAL A 21 -0.46 -21.00 -9.60
N PRO A 22 -0.37 -19.79 -10.15
CA PRO A 22 0.87 -19.26 -10.68
C PRO A 22 1.98 -19.29 -9.64
N THR A 23 3.20 -19.56 -10.06
CA THR A 23 4.38 -19.53 -9.16
C THR A 23 4.82 -18.13 -8.82
N PHE A 24 4.30 -17.10 -9.50
CA PHE A 24 4.58 -15.69 -9.26
C PHE A 24 3.43 -14.82 -9.75
N PHE A 25 3.34 -13.61 -9.20
CA PHE A 25 2.38 -12.57 -9.59
C PHE A 25 3.11 -11.28 -9.97
N PRO A 26 2.55 -10.46 -10.88
CA PRO A 26 3.13 -9.16 -11.19
C PRO A 26 3.19 -8.28 -9.93
N ARG A 27 4.35 -7.71 -9.67
CA ARG A 27 4.57 -6.82 -8.52
C ARG A 27 4.37 -5.38 -8.89
N LYS A 28 3.82 -4.60 -7.93
CA LYS A 28 3.93 -3.15 -7.91
C LYS A 28 4.81 -2.78 -6.73
N PHE A 29 5.76 -1.87 -6.91
CA PHE A 29 6.48 -1.40 -5.74
C PHE A 29 5.66 -0.37 -4.95
N LEU A 30 5.82 -0.37 -3.64
CA LEU A 30 5.21 0.59 -2.73
C LEU A 30 6.25 1.66 -2.39
N LEU A 31 5.92 2.93 -2.66
CA LEU A 31 6.64 4.08 -2.17
C LEU A 31 5.83 4.73 -1.05
N GLU A 32 6.36 4.69 0.16
CA GLU A 32 5.83 5.43 1.30
C GLU A 32 6.66 6.71 1.45
N HIS A 33 6.03 7.86 1.20
CA HIS A 33 6.61 9.18 1.37
C HIS A 33 6.21 9.72 2.74
N PHE A 34 7.19 10.16 3.50
CA PHE A 34 6.99 10.79 4.81
C PHE A 34 7.23 12.29 4.68
N THR A 35 6.24 13.08 5.12
CA THR A 35 6.15 14.52 4.92
C THR A 35 5.46 15.20 6.09
N SER A 36 5.37 16.53 6.06
CA SER A 36 4.55 17.33 6.97
C SER A 36 4.22 18.69 6.35
N ALA A 37 3.05 19.22 6.63
CA ALA A 37 2.68 20.58 6.26
C ALA A 37 3.53 21.65 6.96
N ASN A 38 4.13 21.30 8.10
CA ASN A 38 5.05 22.16 8.87
C ASN A 38 6.52 22.03 8.44
N CYS A 39 6.82 21.19 7.45
CA CYS A 39 8.16 20.98 6.94
C CYS A 39 8.43 21.90 5.74
N ASN A 40 9.31 22.84 5.90
CA ASN A 40 9.62 23.83 4.85
C ASN A 40 10.46 23.28 3.68
N GLN A 41 11.04 22.09 3.81
CA GLN A 41 11.82 21.40 2.77
C GLN A 41 10.96 20.38 2.00
N CYS A 42 9.79 20.01 2.54
CA CYS A 42 8.98 18.94 1.99
C CYS A 42 8.41 19.20 0.58
N PRO A 43 8.05 20.45 0.19
CA PRO A 43 7.66 20.74 -1.19
C PRO A 43 8.77 20.42 -2.21
N MET A 44 10.02 20.71 -1.87
CA MET A 44 11.16 20.38 -2.74
C MET A 44 11.39 18.88 -2.80
N GLY A 45 11.33 18.17 -1.66
CA GLY A 45 11.41 16.71 -1.63
C GLY A 45 10.33 16.04 -2.47
N MET A 46 9.09 16.58 -2.42
CA MET A 46 7.99 16.15 -3.28
C MET A 46 8.33 16.25 -4.77
N LYS A 47 8.99 17.34 -5.18
CA LYS A 47 9.42 17.52 -6.56
C LYS A 47 10.38 16.41 -7.00
N TYR A 48 11.40 16.07 -6.20
CA TYR A 48 12.32 14.97 -6.50
C TYR A 48 11.61 13.63 -6.62
N ILE A 49 10.64 13.36 -5.74
CA ILE A 49 9.83 12.14 -5.79
C ILE A 49 9.04 12.05 -7.08
N VAL A 50 8.36 13.15 -7.50
CA VAL A 50 7.60 13.18 -8.75
C VAL A 50 8.51 12.96 -9.95
N GLU A 51 9.63 13.68 -10.03
CA GLU A 51 10.61 13.55 -11.12
C GLU A 51 11.19 12.13 -11.20
N TYR A 52 11.42 11.47 -10.06
CA TYR A 52 11.84 10.08 -10.01
C TYR A 52 10.75 9.15 -10.52
N LEU A 53 9.52 9.28 -10.02
CA LEU A 53 8.40 8.40 -10.37
C LEU A 53 7.97 8.54 -11.84
N ASP A 54 8.07 9.74 -12.41
CA ASP A 54 7.75 9.99 -13.82
C ASP A 54 8.69 9.25 -14.80
N ARG A 55 9.86 8.84 -14.32
CA ARG A 55 10.84 8.06 -15.10
C ARG A 55 10.69 6.54 -14.91
N GLN A 56 9.86 6.09 -13.97
CA GLN A 56 9.71 4.66 -13.69
C GLN A 56 8.81 4.00 -14.72
N THR A 57 9.25 2.85 -15.20
CA THR A 57 8.43 1.98 -16.07
C THR A 57 7.72 0.88 -15.29
N THR A 58 8.26 0.50 -14.13
CA THR A 58 7.65 -0.48 -13.23
C THR A 58 6.44 0.13 -12.53
N PRO A 59 5.28 -0.54 -12.51
CA PRO A 59 4.10 -0.05 -11.81
C PRO A 59 4.35 0.19 -10.32
N TYR A 60 3.84 1.29 -9.79
CA TYR A 60 4.02 1.66 -8.39
C TYR A 60 2.72 2.09 -7.70
N ILE A 61 2.75 1.99 -6.38
CA ILE A 61 1.76 2.56 -5.47
C ILE A 61 2.48 3.60 -4.62
N TRP A 62 1.96 4.82 -4.58
CA TRP A 62 2.50 5.88 -3.76
C TRP A 62 1.48 6.32 -2.71
N VAL A 63 1.93 6.44 -1.46
CA VAL A 63 1.19 7.00 -0.32
C VAL A 63 2.03 8.03 0.41
N SER A 64 1.39 9.04 1.00
CA SER A 64 2.05 10.11 1.75
C SER A 64 1.59 10.08 3.20
N HIS A 65 2.53 9.85 4.12
CA HIS A 65 2.33 9.90 5.56
C HIS A 65 2.73 11.27 6.09
N HIS A 66 1.79 12.01 6.67
CA HIS A 66 2.11 13.19 7.44
C HIS A 66 2.56 12.77 8.84
N ALA A 67 3.84 12.97 9.15
CA ALA A 67 4.47 12.43 10.35
C ALA A 67 5.76 13.17 10.73
N VAL A 68 6.32 12.85 11.89
CA VAL A 68 7.65 13.23 12.41
C VAL A 68 7.76 14.70 12.78
N TYR A 69 7.48 15.64 11.88
CA TYR A 69 7.76 17.07 12.07
C TYR A 69 6.59 17.82 12.68
N GLY A 70 6.29 17.51 13.95
CA GLY A 70 5.12 18.02 14.65
C GLY A 70 3.81 17.43 14.12
N THR A 71 2.70 17.89 14.70
CA THR A 71 1.36 17.49 14.26
C THR A 71 0.82 18.55 13.32
N ASP A 72 0.41 18.16 12.13
CA ASP A 72 -0.36 18.98 11.21
C ASP A 72 -1.78 18.43 11.06
N GLU A 73 -2.63 19.08 10.26
CA GLU A 73 -4.04 18.69 10.08
C GLU A 73 -4.25 17.34 9.37
N TYR A 74 -3.19 16.76 8.82
CA TYR A 74 -3.20 15.48 8.10
C TYR A 74 -2.51 14.36 8.86
N THR A 75 -1.87 14.67 9.98
CA THR A 75 -1.15 13.70 10.80
C THR A 75 -2.12 12.75 11.50
N ILE A 76 -1.90 11.44 11.34
CA ILE A 76 -2.62 10.41 12.09
C ILE A 76 -1.65 9.63 12.99
N PRO A 77 -2.11 9.10 14.15
CA PRO A 77 -1.25 8.37 15.08
C PRO A 77 -0.53 7.18 14.44
N ALA A 78 -1.20 6.45 13.54
CA ALA A 78 -0.64 5.30 12.84
C ALA A 78 0.56 5.69 11.96
N SER A 79 0.49 6.83 11.24
CA SER A 79 1.61 7.34 10.43
C SER A 79 2.82 7.69 11.30
N ASN A 80 2.62 8.31 12.46
CA ASN A 80 3.71 8.57 13.42
C ASN A 80 4.28 7.28 14.01
N ALA A 81 3.43 6.29 14.34
CA ALA A 81 3.91 5.01 14.85
C ALA A 81 4.79 4.28 13.83
N ILE A 82 4.43 4.30 12.55
CA ILE A 82 5.26 3.74 11.48
C ILE A 82 6.57 4.51 11.36
N ALA A 83 6.51 5.84 11.23
CA ALA A 83 7.69 6.66 11.01
C ALA A 83 8.67 6.59 12.18
N MET A 84 8.23 6.85 13.39
CA MET A 84 9.10 7.05 14.54
C MET A 84 9.41 5.75 15.27
N ASN A 85 8.40 4.90 15.50
CA ASN A 85 8.59 3.72 16.34
C ASN A 85 9.10 2.51 15.55
N TYR A 86 8.65 2.35 14.30
CA TYR A 86 9.05 1.21 13.47
C TYR A 86 10.26 1.51 12.59
N LEU A 87 10.26 2.66 11.91
CA LEU A 87 11.34 3.03 10.98
C LEU A 87 12.48 3.80 11.66
N GLY A 88 12.29 4.26 12.90
CA GLY A 88 13.28 5.08 13.62
C GLY A 88 13.56 6.42 12.93
N MET A 89 12.58 6.94 12.20
CA MET A 89 12.71 8.15 11.40
C MET A 89 12.71 9.39 12.30
N ASN A 90 13.62 10.31 12.03
CA ASN A 90 13.75 11.57 12.77
C ASN A 90 13.67 12.81 11.89
N SER A 91 13.50 12.66 10.59
CA SER A 91 13.45 13.77 9.63
C SER A 91 12.55 13.45 8.44
N VAL A 92 12.01 14.52 7.84
CA VAL A 92 11.28 14.52 6.58
C VAL A 92 11.81 15.68 5.71
N PRO A 93 11.72 15.63 4.36
CA PRO A 93 11.06 14.59 3.55
C PRO A 93 11.94 13.32 3.41
N SER A 94 11.31 12.18 3.58
CA SER A 94 11.96 10.87 3.46
C SER A 94 11.08 9.89 2.72
N VAL A 95 11.67 8.83 2.16
CA VAL A 95 10.96 7.77 1.46
C VAL A 95 11.39 6.39 1.93
N VAL A 96 10.49 5.43 1.80
CA VAL A 96 10.72 4.01 2.04
C VAL A 96 10.13 3.21 0.88
N PHE A 97 10.89 2.25 0.34
CA PHE A 97 10.45 1.37 -0.72
C PHE A 97 10.15 -0.02 -0.19
N ASN A 98 8.94 -0.54 -0.44
CA ASN A 98 8.51 -1.89 -0.07
C ASN A 98 8.81 -2.27 1.39
N ARG A 99 9.09 -1.31 2.27
CA ARG A 99 9.61 -1.50 3.63
C ARG A 99 10.83 -2.42 3.68
N SER A 100 11.65 -2.39 2.62
CA SER A 100 12.88 -3.14 2.48
C SER A 100 14.08 -2.21 2.34
N LYS A 101 15.26 -2.71 2.70
CA LYS A 101 16.49 -1.93 2.57
C LYS A 101 16.88 -1.74 1.11
N GLN A 102 17.24 -0.52 0.76
CA GLN A 102 17.86 -0.15 -0.51
C GLN A 102 19.30 0.28 -0.18
N ASP A 103 20.28 -0.35 -0.80
CA ASP A 103 21.73 -0.11 -0.51
C ASP A 103 22.08 -0.10 0.99
N GLY A 104 21.43 -0.98 1.75
CA GLY A 104 21.60 -1.09 3.19
C GLY A 104 20.76 -0.11 4.03
N LEU A 105 20.10 0.88 3.44
CA LEU A 105 19.26 1.88 4.09
C LEU A 105 17.78 1.53 3.96
N LEU A 106 17.05 1.55 5.07
CA LEU A 106 15.59 1.38 5.07
C LEU A 106 14.86 2.71 4.79
N VAL A 107 15.38 3.80 5.34
CA VAL A 107 14.85 5.16 5.17
C VAL A 107 15.83 5.96 4.34
N ILE A 108 15.35 6.64 3.32
CA ILE A 108 16.13 7.40 2.36
C ILE A 108 15.62 8.83 2.34
N GLY A 109 16.53 9.81 2.36
CA GLY A 109 16.17 11.21 2.15
C GLY A 109 15.56 11.39 0.76
N ALA A 110 14.54 12.23 0.63
CA ALA A 110 13.92 12.45 -0.68
C ALA A 110 14.88 13.03 -1.73
N TRP A 111 15.97 13.67 -1.29
CA TRP A 111 17.03 14.20 -2.16
C TRP A 111 17.87 13.12 -2.83
N ASP A 112 17.98 11.95 -2.18
CA ASP A 112 18.82 10.83 -2.61
C ASP A 112 18.06 9.83 -3.47
N ILE A 113 16.74 10.05 -3.66
CA ILE A 113 15.87 9.14 -4.41
C ILE A 113 16.35 8.88 -5.84
N GLU A 114 17.01 9.83 -6.46
CA GLU A 114 17.51 9.71 -7.84
C GLU A 114 18.63 8.68 -7.98
N ASN A 115 19.35 8.42 -6.88
CA ASN A 115 20.47 7.48 -6.85
C ASN A 115 19.98 6.03 -6.60
N LEU A 116 18.69 5.86 -6.35
CA LEU A 116 18.15 4.53 -6.10
C LEU A 116 17.95 3.76 -7.39
N VAL A 117 18.56 2.61 -7.44
CA VAL A 117 18.21 1.54 -8.36
C VAL A 117 17.22 0.65 -7.64
N VAL A 118 15.92 0.81 -7.93
CA VAL A 118 14.95 -0.20 -7.50
C VAL A 118 15.30 -1.47 -8.23
N GLU A 119 15.77 -2.47 -7.51
CA GLU A 119 15.97 -3.80 -8.10
C GLU A 119 14.68 -4.21 -8.79
N ASP A 120 14.78 -4.64 -10.03
CA ASP A 120 13.65 -4.99 -10.89
C ASP A 120 13.03 -6.34 -10.45
N ASP A 121 12.68 -6.42 -9.17
CA ASP A 121 11.93 -7.53 -8.61
C ASP A 121 10.46 -7.38 -9.00
N THR A 122 10.18 -7.85 -10.20
CA THR A 122 8.84 -7.79 -10.83
C THR A 122 7.87 -8.84 -10.27
N VAL A 123 8.34 -9.67 -9.33
CA VAL A 123 7.60 -10.82 -8.82
C VAL A 123 7.10 -10.59 -7.41
N ALA A 124 5.83 -10.90 -7.17
CA ALA A 124 5.22 -10.94 -5.85
C ALA A 124 4.82 -12.37 -5.48
N GLU A 125 4.94 -12.71 -4.19
CA GLU A 125 4.50 -14.02 -3.66
C GLU A 125 2.98 -14.14 -3.53
N ALA A 126 2.24 -13.04 -3.56
CA ALA A 126 0.79 -13.02 -3.42
C ALA A 126 0.15 -12.06 -4.41
N SER A 127 -1.00 -12.47 -4.95
CA SER A 127 -1.91 -11.56 -5.65
C SER A 127 -2.83 -10.86 -4.67
N VAL A 128 -3.32 -9.68 -5.04
CA VAL A 128 -4.26 -8.90 -4.24
C VAL A 128 -5.39 -8.40 -5.13
N MET A 129 -6.60 -8.76 -4.78
CA MET A 129 -7.84 -8.24 -5.36
C MET A 129 -8.61 -7.51 -4.26
N ILE A 130 -9.08 -6.30 -4.56
CA ILE A 130 -9.83 -5.46 -3.63
C ILE A 130 -11.21 -5.21 -4.22
N GLU A 131 -12.23 -5.57 -3.45
CA GLU A 131 -13.63 -5.26 -3.72
C GLU A 131 -14.14 -4.37 -2.60
N HIS A 132 -14.97 -3.39 -2.92
CA HIS A 132 -15.54 -2.51 -1.91
C HIS A 132 -16.96 -2.06 -2.28
N GLN A 133 -17.74 -1.78 -1.25
CA GLN A 133 -19.08 -1.21 -1.38
C GLN A 133 -19.23 -0.09 -0.36
N TYR A 134 -19.63 1.10 -0.85
CA TYR A 134 -19.89 2.25 0.00
C TYR A 134 -21.36 2.59 0.02
N ASP A 135 -21.95 2.63 1.22
CA ASP A 135 -23.28 3.12 1.46
C ASP A 135 -23.23 4.58 1.95
N ALA A 136 -23.63 5.50 1.10
CA ALA A 136 -23.59 6.93 1.42
C ALA A 136 -24.64 7.34 2.49
N ALA A 137 -25.73 6.60 2.65
CA ALA A 137 -26.77 6.92 3.62
C ALA A 137 -26.32 6.59 5.05
N THR A 138 -25.65 5.47 5.23
CA THR A 138 -25.10 5.02 6.51
C THR A 138 -23.64 5.43 6.71
N ARG A 139 -22.97 5.91 5.65
CA ARG A 139 -21.53 6.20 5.61
C ARG A 139 -20.66 4.98 5.91
N ARG A 140 -21.15 3.81 5.56
CA ARG A 140 -20.46 2.54 5.76
C ARG A 140 -19.69 2.16 4.50
N LEU A 141 -18.46 1.71 4.70
CA LEU A 141 -17.59 1.16 3.68
C LEU A 141 -17.27 -0.30 4.03
N ASP A 142 -17.75 -1.23 3.22
CA ASP A 142 -17.40 -2.66 3.32
C ASP A 142 -16.26 -2.94 2.34
N ILE A 143 -15.21 -3.61 2.81
CA ILE A 143 -14.03 -3.94 2.01
C ILE A 143 -13.78 -5.44 2.11
N THR A 144 -13.56 -6.06 0.96
CA THR A 144 -13.07 -7.44 0.87
C THR A 144 -11.75 -7.46 0.11
N VAL A 145 -10.73 -8.05 0.72
CA VAL A 145 -9.43 -8.29 0.08
C VAL A 145 -9.22 -9.78 -0.04
N SER A 146 -8.94 -10.25 -1.25
CA SER A 146 -8.71 -11.67 -1.53
C SER A 146 -7.54 -11.85 -2.48
N GLY A 147 -7.04 -13.07 -2.56
CA GLY A 147 -5.96 -13.39 -3.49
C GLY A 147 -5.44 -14.81 -3.35
N GLN A 148 -4.39 -15.07 -4.09
CA GLN A 148 -3.66 -16.34 -4.10
C GLN A 148 -2.22 -16.12 -3.66
N VAL A 149 -1.59 -17.16 -3.13
CA VAL A 149 -0.22 -17.16 -2.62
C VAL A 149 0.58 -18.22 -3.38
N ALA A 150 1.74 -17.83 -3.90
CA ALA A 150 2.63 -18.74 -4.63
C ALA A 150 3.37 -19.72 -3.69
N ASN A 151 3.74 -19.25 -2.49
CA ASN A 151 4.48 -20.05 -1.52
C ASN A 151 3.53 -20.98 -0.74
N MET A 152 3.64 -22.29 -0.99
CA MET A 152 2.80 -23.33 -0.37
C MET A 152 3.08 -23.55 1.12
N ASP A 153 4.26 -23.18 1.61
CA ASP A 153 4.67 -23.38 3.01
C ASP A 153 4.17 -22.24 3.93
N ARG A 154 3.71 -21.14 3.36
CA ARG A 154 3.17 -20.03 4.12
C ARG A 154 1.70 -20.23 4.44
N THR A 155 1.38 -20.22 5.74
CA THR A 155 0.01 -20.40 6.25
C THR A 155 -0.64 -19.10 6.72
N ALA A 156 0.12 -18.00 6.78
CA ALA A 156 -0.39 -16.70 7.18
C ALA A 156 0.47 -15.54 6.62
N TYR A 157 -0.18 -14.40 6.41
CA TYR A 157 0.42 -13.13 6.06
C TYR A 157 -0.14 -12.03 6.96
N LEU A 158 0.58 -10.90 7.01
CA LEU A 158 0.05 -9.66 7.57
C LEU A 158 -0.52 -8.81 6.42
N LEU A 159 -1.79 -8.44 6.52
CA LEU A 159 -2.49 -7.60 5.56
C LEU A 159 -2.70 -6.21 6.17
N SER A 160 -2.15 -5.17 5.53
CA SER A 160 -2.45 -3.78 5.88
C SER A 160 -3.36 -3.16 4.83
N ILE A 161 -4.50 -2.64 5.28
CA ILE A 161 -5.45 -1.88 4.47
C ILE A 161 -5.45 -0.44 4.97
N LEU A 162 -5.17 0.50 4.09
CA LEU A 162 -5.20 1.92 4.41
C LEU A 162 -6.08 2.69 3.43
N ILE A 163 -6.64 3.81 3.89
CA ILE A 163 -7.38 4.76 3.09
C ILE A 163 -6.49 5.96 2.81
N LYS A 164 -6.37 6.33 1.54
CA LYS A 164 -5.68 7.55 1.11
C LYS A 164 -6.64 8.50 0.40
N GLU A 165 -6.38 9.77 0.56
CA GLU A 165 -7.14 10.84 -0.10
C GLU A 165 -6.22 11.66 -1.02
N ASN A 166 -6.73 12.01 -2.19
CA ASN A 166 -6.00 12.84 -3.16
C ASN A 166 -6.58 14.25 -3.18
N GLY A 167 -5.70 15.22 -3.49
CA GLY A 167 -6.14 16.58 -3.76
C GLY A 167 -6.60 17.35 -2.52
N LEU A 168 -6.12 16.97 -1.34
CA LEU A 168 -6.31 17.78 -0.14
C LEU A 168 -5.61 19.13 -0.31
N VAL A 169 -6.35 20.19 -0.14
CA VAL A 169 -5.83 21.57 -0.25
C VAL A 169 -5.72 22.17 1.13
N GLY A 170 -4.53 22.68 1.48
CA GLY A 170 -4.29 23.26 2.78
C GLY A 170 -2.98 24.03 2.87
N LYS A 171 -2.58 24.35 4.08
CA LYS A 171 -1.36 25.10 4.35
C LYS A 171 -0.14 24.21 4.16
N GLN A 172 0.96 24.80 3.69
CA GLN A 172 2.27 24.16 3.59
C GLN A 172 3.36 25.18 3.84
N GLU A 173 4.30 24.90 4.71
CA GLU A 173 5.54 25.67 4.81
C GLU A 173 6.47 25.32 3.64
N ASP A 174 7.16 26.33 3.09
CA ASP A 174 8.02 26.16 1.94
C ASP A 174 9.20 27.15 2.01
N ALA A 175 10.42 26.63 2.13
CA ALA A 175 11.64 27.41 2.17
C ALA A 175 11.96 28.08 0.83
N TYR A 176 11.44 27.55 -0.27
CA TYR A 176 11.73 27.99 -1.64
C TYR A 176 10.60 28.83 -2.25
N CYS A 177 9.48 28.97 -1.54
CA CYS A 177 8.38 29.81 -1.98
C CYS A 177 8.81 31.29 -1.98
N SER A 178 8.55 31.98 -3.10
CA SER A 178 8.85 33.39 -3.26
C SER A 178 7.89 34.32 -2.50
N TRP A 179 6.85 33.77 -1.90
CA TRP A 179 5.83 34.53 -1.20
C TRP A 179 6.31 34.99 0.19
N LYS A 180 5.83 36.16 0.62
CA LYS A 180 6.09 36.67 1.97
C LYS A 180 5.62 35.66 3.02
N GLY A 181 6.56 35.22 3.89
CA GLY A 181 6.28 34.25 4.95
C GLY A 181 6.57 32.79 4.59
N ARG A 182 6.99 32.48 3.37
CA ARG A 182 7.38 31.13 2.93
C ARG A 182 6.35 30.06 3.28
N LYS A 183 5.07 30.37 3.03
CA LYS A 183 3.94 29.48 3.31
C LYS A 183 2.94 29.52 2.17
N TRP A 184 2.51 28.35 1.72
CA TRP A 184 1.37 28.22 0.85
C TRP A 184 0.08 28.22 1.69
N LYS A 185 -0.95 28.92 1.24
CA LYS A 185 -2.30 28.84 1.83
C LYS A 185 -3.11 27.72 1.21
N GLU A 186 -2.84 27.43 -0.05
CA GLU A 186 -3.56 26.48 -0.90
C GLU A 186 -2.54 25.57 -1.61
N TYR A 187 -1.90 24.69 -0.84
CA TYR A 187 -1.01 23.66 -1.37
C TYR A 187 -1.79 22.36 -1.53
N MET A 188 -1.59 21.68 -2.66
CA MET A 188 -2.22 20.38 -2.91
C MET A 188 -1.37 19.26 -2.32
N HIS A 189 -1.87 18.61 -1.28
CA HIS A 189 -1.26 17.44 -0.66
C HIS A 189 -1.76 16.17 -1.36
N PRO A 190 -0.90 15.48 -2.11
CA PRO A 190 -1.32 14.28 -2.85
C PRO A 190 -1.24 13.03 -1.98
N ARG A 191 -2.15 12.09 -2.22
CA ARG A 191 -2.09 10.72 -1.73
C ARG A 191 -1.93 10.55 -0.21
N VAL A 192 -2.51 11.46 0.54
CA VAL A 192 -2.40 11.51 2.00
C VAL A 192 -3.09 10.32 2.64
N VAL A 193 -2.37 9.59 3.49
CA VAL A 193 -2.94 8.51 4.29
C VAL A 193 -3.87 9.11 5.34
N ARG A 194 -5.15 8.67 5.32
CA ARG A 194 -6.21 9.20 6.19
C ARG A 194 -6.54 8.27 7.35
N ASP A 195 -6.46 6.96 7.10
CA ASP A 195 -6.78 5.97 8.10
C ASP A 195 -6.18 4.60 7.76
N PHE A 196 -6.08 3.74 8.76
CA PHE A 196 -5.81 2.32 8.63
C PHE A 196 -7.05 1.55 9.02
N VAL A 197 -7.59 0.77 8.08
CA VAL A 197 -8.75 -0.08 8.30
C VAL A 197 -8.39 -1.30 9.15
N THR A 198 -7.17 -1.81 8.96
CA THR A 198 -6.54 -2.85 9.79
C THR A 198 -5.72 -2.23 10.92
N ALA A 199 -5.16 -3.05 11.78
CA ALA A 199 -4.12 -2.60 12.69
C ALA A 199 -2.96 -1.94 11.90
N THR A 200 -2.24 -0.99 12.52
CA THR A 200 -1.17 -0.20 11.88
C THR A 200 -0.12 -1.06 11.18
N PHE A 201 0.19 -2.23 11.73
CA PHE A 201 1.17 -3.18 11.19
C PHE A 201 0.53 -4.39 10.49
N GLY A 202 -0.75 -4.33 10.25
CA GLY A 202 -1.54 -5.36 9.57
C GLY A 202 -2.23 -6.34 10.49
N ASP A 203 -3.29 -6.93 9.98
CA ASP A 203 -4.01 -8.02 10.58
C ASP A 203 -3.55 -9.35 10.01
N THR A 204 -3.57 -10.39 10.83
CA THR A 204 -3.19 -11.73 10.36
C THR A 204 -4.27 -12.31 9.46
N VAL A 205 -3.91 -12.63 8.24
CA VAL A 205 -4.76 -13.34 7.29
C VAL A 205 -4.24 -14.76 7.09
N ARG A 206 -5.10 -15.75 7.30
CA ARG A 206 -4.77 -17.16 7.08
C ARG A 206 -4.86 -17.53 5.62
N VAL A 207 -3.97 -18.41 5.21
CA VAL A 207 -3.95 -18.98 3.86
C VAL A 207 -4.42 -20.43 3.91
N GLU A 208 -5.44 -20.73 3.13
CA GLU A 208 -5.97 -22.10 2.98
C GLU A 208 -6.00 -22.45 1.49
N ASN A 209 -5.42 -23.58 1.12
CA ASN A 209 -5.32 -24.03 -0.28
C ASN A 209 -4.74 -22.95 -1.21
N GLN A 210 -3.68 -22.28 -0.78
CA GLN A 210 -3.03 -21.17 -1.50
C GLN A 210 -3.95 -19.96 -1.78
N ALA A 211 -5.04 -19.81 -1.06
CA ALA A 211 -5.95 -18.66 -1.18
C ALA A 211 -6.18 -18.01 0.17
N TYR A 212 -6.53 -16.73 0.13
CA TYR A 212 -6.94 -15.99 1.32
C TYR A 212 -8.10 -15.04 1.00
N SER A 213 -8.86 -14.70 2.04
CA SER A 213 -9.89 -13.66 2.01
C SER A 213 -9.98 -12.98 3.37
N TYR A 214 -10.17 -11.66 3.35
CA TYR A 214 -10.34 -10.81 4.52
C TYR A 214 -11.44 -9.80 4.23
N SER A 215 -12.39 -9.65 5.15
CA SER A 215 -13.50 -8.69 5.01
C SER A 215 -13.63 -7.84 6.27
N VAL A 216 -13.90 -6.56 6.09
CA VAL A 216 -14.07 -5.57 7.16
C VAL A 216 -15.06 -4.49 6.74
#